data_93cd1124fb2c9fa2481d3a32d3be4d45
#
_entry.id   93cd1124fb2c9fa2481d3a32d3be4d45
#
_cell.length_a   1.000
_cell.length_b   1.000
_cell.length_c   1.000
_cell.angle_alpha   90.00
_cell.angle_beta   90.00
_cell.angle_gamma   90.00
#
_symmetry.space_group_name_H-M   'P 1'
#
loop_
_entity.id
_entity.type
_entity.pdbx_description
1 polymer ?
#
loop_
_entity_poly.entity_id
_entity_poly.type
_entity_poly.pdbx_seq_one_letter_code
_entity_poly.pdbx_strand_id
1 'polypeptide(L)'
;TWQAMWKNKTRTIVTIIGIILSAAMFTAVTTLGVSLVSYLIDISAYNEGDYFIRYDYGTDSEIEGIYQEDYVSQIGDLKALGYTTFLLNDAERGELSETCVVAAGDDNFFDMISARLTEGRLPTNSNEIIITGNAVAYLEGAGLPCGIGDTVTMTVVPEYVPEYNEVSVDLPADGTAFTKDYTIVGITERFYKLDDFTLQISYLLTYADENVEPALWHRIYLKTDPAKAAYDLQDKPYGPVRATNTSMLNLYGASQYSNVNYFIYAICGVLMSIIMIGSISLIYNAFSISVSERTKQFGLLSSIGATKRQLRRSVYFEAMSLCLIGIPIGIFCGYFGIALTL
;
A
#
# COMPACT_ATOMS: atom_id res chain seq x y z
N THR A 1 -44.72 3.39 -27.68
CA THR A 1 -43.99 3.66 -26.40
C THR A 1 -42.95 4.75 -26.55
N TRP A 2 -42.02 4.69 -27.54
CA TRP A 2 -41.00 5.73 -27.78
C TRP A 2 -41.58 7.12 -28.03
N GLN A 3 -42.58 7.23 -28.93
CA GLN A 3 -43.26 8.51 -29.20
C GLN A 3 -43.97 9.06 -27.96
N ALA A 4 -44.48 8.22 -27.07
CA ALA A 4 -45.15 8.65 -25.84
C ALA A 4 -44.15 9.23 -24.80
N MET A 5 -42.89 8.74 -24.78
CA MET A 5 -41.82 9.29 -23.94
C MET A 5 -41.44 10.71 -24.43
N TRP A 6 -41.36 10.92 -25.73
CA TRP A 6 -41.07 12.25 -26.33
C TRP A 6 -42.17 13.28 -26.15
N LYS A 7 -43.42 12.85 -25.99
CA LYS A 7 -44.56 13.75 -25.79
C LYS A 7 -44.60 14.34 -24.38
N ASN A 8 -44.02 13.63 -23.35
CA ASN A 8 -43.96 14.08 -21.96
C ASN A 8 -42.47 14.24 -21.50
N LYS A 9 -41.76 15.16 -22.16
CA LYS A 9 -40.31 15.35 -21.98
C LYS A 9 -39.89 15.60 -20.53
N THR A 10 -40.58 16.49 -19.82
CA THR A 10 -40.24 16.86 -18.43
C THR A 10 -40.23 15.66 -17.50
N ARG A 11 -41.24 14.79 -17.58
CA ARG A 11 -41.34 13.60 -16.76
C ARG A 11 -40.22 12.58 -17.08
N THR A 12 -40.01 12.31 -18.38
CA THR A 12 -38.94 11.41 -18.83
C THR A 12 -37.58 11.87 -18.32
N ILE A 13 -37.31 13.18 -18.42
CA ILE A 13 -36.07 13.78 -17.91
C ILE A 13 -35.95 13.59 -16.39
N VAL A 14 -36.98 13.88 -15.60
CA VAL A 14 -36.98 13.74 -14.15
C VAL A 14 -36.70 12.26 -13.74
N THR A 15 -37.31 11.32 -14.44
CA THR A 15 -37.07 9.89 -14.17
C THR A 15 -35.64 9.48 -14.54
N ILE A 16 -35.12 9.95 -15.68
CA ILE A 16 -33.72 9.69 -16.07
C ILE A 16 -32.74 10.30 -15.04
N ILE A 17 -32.96 11.53 -14.60
CA ILE A 17 -32.16 12.20 -13.58
C ILE A 17 -32.18 11.37 -12.27
N GLY A 18 -33.36 10.87 -11.86
CA GLY A 18 -33.48 10.01 -10.68
C GLY A 18 -32.65 8.72 -10.79
N ILE A 19 -32.69 8.06 -11.97
CA ILE A 19 -31.89 6.87 -12.24
C ILE A 19 -30.39 7.19 -12.25
N ILE A 20 -30.00 8.30 -12.93
CA ILE A 20 -28.60 8.76 -12.96
C ILE A 20 -28.09 9.03 -11.56
N LEU A 21 -28.85 9.80 -10.75
CA LEU A 21 -28.46 10.14 -9.40
C LEU A 21 -28.30 8.88 -8.53
N SER A 22 -29.25 7.95 -8.63
CA SER A 22 -29.19 6.68 -7.88
C SER A 22 -27.97 5.84 -8.26
N ALA A 23 -27.71 5.69 -9.57
CA ALA A 23 -26.56 4.94 -10.05
C ALA A 23 -25.22 5.65 -9.69
N ALA A 24 -25.18 6.98 -9.78
CA ALA A 24 -24.03 7.78 -9.42
C ALA A 24 -23.69 7.66 -7.93
N MET A 25 -24.69 7.76 -7.04
CA MET A 25 -24.47 7.60 -5.60
C MET A 25 -23.99 6.18 -5.24
N PHE A 26 -24.56 5.16 -5.88
CA PHE A 26 -24.15 3.77 -5.65
C PHE A 26 -22.70 3.55 -6.09
N THR A 27 -22.34 4.02 -7.27
CA THR A 27 -20.96 3.95 -7.78
C THR A 27 -20.00 4.76 -6.91
N ALA A 28 -20.40 5.96 -6.49
CA ALA A 28 -19.57 6.81 -5.63
C ALA A 28 -19.22 6.11 -4.30
N VAL A 29 -20.19 5.49 -3.61
CA VAL A 29 -19.95 4.79 -2.34
C VAL A 29 -19.04 3.58 -2.54
N THR A 30 -19.25 2.80 -3.61
CA THR A 30 -18.38 1.64 -3.90
C THR A 30 -16.95 2.08 -4.21
N THR A 31 -16.79 3.09 -5.07
CA THR A 31 -15.48 3.64 -5.44
C THR A 31 -14.77 4.22 -4.22
N LEU A 32 -15.48 5.01 -3.39
CA LEU A 32 -14.93 5.57 -2.16
C LEU A 32 -14.44 4.49 -1.20
N GLY A 33 -15.20 3.40 -1.03
CA GLY A 33 -14.81 2.28 -0.16
C GLY A 33 -13.54 1.60 -0.63
N VAL A 34 -13.42 1.33 -1.93
CA VAL A 34 -12.21 0.73 -2.52
C VAL A 34 -11.01 1.69 -2.43
N SER A 35 -11.22 2.97 -2.81
CA SER A 35 -10.16 3.98 -2.75
C SER A 35 -9.66 4.23 -1.33
N LEU A 36 -10.54 4.17 -0.32
CA LEU A 36 -10.13 4.31 1.08
C LEU A 36 -9.23 3.14 1.51
N VAL A 37 -9.57 1.91 1.14
CA VAL A 37 -8.73 0.75 1.46
C VAL A 37 -7.38 0.86 0.76
N SER A 38 -7.34 1.21 -0.54
CA SER A 38 -6.08 1.43 -1.27
C SER A 38 -5.22 2.51 -0.62
N TYR A 39 -5.83 3.64 -0.26
CA TYR A 39 -5.13 4.73 0.42
C TYR A 39 -4.54 4.32 1.78
N LEU A 40 -5.27 3.50 2.56
CA LEU A 40 -4.76 2.97 3.82
C LEU A 40 -3.61 1.98 3.60
N ILE A 41 -3.65 1.18 2.53
CA ILE A 41 -2.54 0.31 2.12
C ILE A 41 -1.32 1.15 1.76
N ASP A 42 -1.46 2.18 0.93
CA ASP A 42 -0.36 3.05 0.51
C ASP A 42 0.29 3.79 1.70
N ILE A 43 -0.52 4.31 2.61
CA ILE A 43 -0.02 4.93 3.85
C ILE A 43 0.69 3.91 4.74
N SER A 44 0.13 2.70 4.89
CA SER A 44 0.76 1.66 5.69
C SER A 44 2.07 1.21 5.05
N ALA A 45 2.10 1.02 3.73
CA ALA A 45 3.31 0.72 2.96
C ALA A 45 4.39 1.80 3.13
N TYR A 46 3.99 3.07 3.02
CA TYR A 46 4.90 4.20 3.23
C TYR A 46 5.46 4.24 4.65
N ASN A 47 4.64 3.96 5.66
CA ASN A 47 5.05 4.05 7.08
C ASN A 47 5.73 2.79 7.60
N GLU A 48 5.26 1.62 7.21
CA GLU A 48 5.66 0.33 7.79
C GLU A 48 6.41 -0.57 6.80
N GLY A 49 6.38 -0.23 5.52
CA GLY A 49 6.87 -1.08 4.44
C GLY A 49 5.78 -1.99 3.88
N ASP A 50 5.92 -2.32 2.60
CA ASP A 50 4.97 -3.12 1.82
C ASP A 50 5.36 -4.61 1.86
N TYR A 51 5.31 -5.20 3.06
CA TYR A 51 5.62 -6.61 3.31
C TYR A 51 4.63 -7.21 4.32
N PHE A 52 4.56 -8.54 4.41
CA PHE A 52 3.69 -9.26 5.34
C PHE A 52 4.44 -9.88 6.50
N ILE A 53 5.62 -10.41 6.24
CA ILE A 53 6.49 -10.99 7.26
C ILE A 53 7.94 -10.61 6.99
N ARG A 54 8.72 -10.46 8.06
CA ARG A 54 10.14 -10.16 8.03
C ARG A 54 10.88 -11.14 8.89
N TYR A 55 12.03 -11.59 8.40
CA TYR A 55 13.02 -12.33 9.18
C TYR A 55 14.28 -11.50 9.30
N ASP A 56 14.86 -11.47 10.48
CA ASP A 56 16.11 -10.78 10.78
C ASP A 56 17.19 -11.82 11.14
N TYR A 57 18.43 -11.52 10.81
CA TYR A 57 19.62 -12.32 11.09
C TYR A 57 19.61 -13.72 10.43
N GLY A 58 19.00 -13.83 9.26
CA GLY A 58 19.04 -15.05 8.47
C GLY A 58 20.41 -15.29 7.84
N THR A 59 20.75 -16.57 7.65
CA THR A 59 21.93 -17.02 6.92
C THR A 59 21.59 -17.37 5.48
N ASP A 60 22.59 -17.41 4.57
CA ASP A 60 22.38 -17.80 3.17
C ASP A 60 21.61 -19.12 3.03
N SER A 61 21.92 -20.13 3.86
CA SER A 61 21.28 -21.44 3.81
C SER A 61 19.80 -21.42 4.23
N GLU A 62 19.42 -20.55 5.16
CA GLU A 62 18.03 -20.40 5.60
C GLU A 62 17.20 -19.70 4.52
N ILE A 63 17.80 -18.75 3.79
CA ILE A 63 17.16 -18.01 2.71
C ILE A 63 16.86 -18.90 1.52
N GLU A 64 17.76 -19.82 1.16
CA GLU A 64 17.52 -20.77 0.06
C GLU A 64 16.21 -21.54 0.25
N GLY A 65 15.81 -21.82 1.49
CA GLY A 65 14.54 -22.45 1.82
C GLY A 65 13.32 -21.58 1.48
N ILE A 66 13.44 -20.27 1.65
CA ILE A 66 12.34 -19.32 1.36
C ILE A 66 12.02 -19.30 -0.13
N TYR A 67 13.03 -19.33 -1.01
CA TYR A 67 12.85 -19.35 -2.45
C TYR A 67 12.14 -20.61 -2.98
N GLN A 68 11.99 -21.65 -2.16
CA GLN A 68 11.29 -22.89 -2.52
C GLN A 68 9.82 -22.89 -2.11
N GLU A 69 9.34 -21.86 -1.39
CA GLU A 69 7.95 -21.78 -0.94
C GLU A 69 7.06 -21.21 -2.05
N ASP A 70 6.19 -22.05 -2.62
CA ASP A 70 5.34 -21.72 -3.78
C ASP A 70 4.40 -20.53 -3.58
N TYR A 71 4.06 -20.21 -2.32
CA TYR A 71 3.16 -19.10 -1.98
C TYR A 71 3.88 -17.79 -1.68
N VAL A 72 5.19 -17.75 -1.73
CA VAL A 72 5.96 -16.49 -1.63
C VAL A 72 5.93 -15.80 -2.98
N SER A 73 5.33 -14.62 -3.03
CA SER A 73 5.14 -13.86 -4.28
C SER A 73 6.24 -12.84 -4.53
N GLN A 74 6.85 -12.29 -3.47
CA GLN A 74 7.93 -11.31 -3.57
C GLN A 74 8.86 -11.43 -2.37
N ILE A 75 10.16 -11.31 -2.63
CA ILE A 75 11.24 -11.38 -1.63
C ILE A 75 12.11 -10.14 -1.83
N GLY A 76 12.25 -9.33 -0.76
CA GLY A 76 13.22 -8.24 -0.71
C GLY A 76 14.32 -8.61 0.28
N ASP A 77 15.57 -8.59 -0.17
CA ASP A 77 16.73 -8.96 0.63
C ASP A 77 17.58 -7.75 0.98
N LEU A 78 17.83 -7.56 2.27
CA LEU A 78 18.76 -6.58 2.81
C LEU A 78 19.94 -7.32 3.42
N LYS A 79 21.08 -7.31 2.75
CA LYS A 79 22.35 -7.91 3.14
C LYS A 79 23.11 -6.97 4.06
N ALA A 80 23.24 -7.29 5.33
CA ALA A 80 24.11 -6.54 6.24
C ALA A 80 25.56 -6.90 5.96
N LEU A 81 26.38 -5.90 5.59
CA LEU A 81 27.78 -6.09 5.25
C LEU A 81 28.70 -5.91 6.47
N GLY A 82 28.24 -5.17 7.47
CA GLY A 82 28.95 -4.90 8.71
C GLY A 82 28.60 -3.54 9.29
N TYR A 83 29.46 -3.08 10.16
CA TYR A 83 29.25 -1.85 10.93
C TYR A 83 30.37 -0.84 10.63
N THR A 84 29.99 0.43 10.58
CA THR A 84 30.94 1.54 10.53
C THR A 84 30.63 2.53 11.64
N THR A 85 31.64 3.19 12.20
CA THR A 85 31.47 4.15 13.28
C THR A 85 32.05 5.49 12.87
N PHE A 86 31.25 6.53 12.94
CA PHE A 86 31.68 7.91 12.78
C PHE A 86 31.97 8.51 14.15
N LEU A 87 33.11 9.20 14.26
CA LEU A 87 33.54 9.86 15.49
C LEU A 87 33.50 11.38 15.29
N LEU A 88 32.94 12.08 16.24
CA LEU A 88 32.90 13.53 16.29
C LEU A 88 33.45 14.02 17.63
N ASN A 89 34.45 14.88 17.61
CA ASN A 89 34.93 15.59 18.78
C ASN A 89 34.16 16.90 18.97
N ASP A 90 33.13 16.86 19.82
CA ASP A 90 32.37 18.05 20.18
C ASP A 90 33.05 18.78 21.36
N ALA A 91 33.23 20.10 21.23
CA ALA A 91 33.94 20.91 22.22
C ALA A 91 33.22 21.00 23.57
N GLU A 92 31.90 20.79 23.62
CA GLU A 92 31.07 20.89 24.82
C GLU A 92 30.71 19.51 25.39
N ARG A 93 30.56 18.50 24.52
CA ARG A 93 30.04 17.16 24.88
C ARG A 93 31.11 16.09 24.89
N GLY A 94 32.31 16.39 24.42
CA GLY A 94 33.40 15.42 24.30
C GLY A 94 33.31 14.59 23.00
N GLU A 95 33.85 13.36 23.05
CA GLU A 95 33.81 12.44 21.93
C GLU A 95 32.41 11.83 21.79
N LEU A 96 31.80 12.05 20.65
CA LEU A 96 30.51 11.45 20.25
C LEU A 96 30.76 10.43 19.15
N SER A 97 29.99 9.35 19.17
CA SER A 97 30.08 8.31 18.15
C SER A 97 28.70 7.97 17.61
N GLU A 98 28.59 7.71 16.32
CA GLU A 98 27.42 7.17 15.64
C GLU A 98 27.85 5.87 14.95
N THR A 99 27.31 4.76 15.38
CA THR A 99 27.53 3.47 14.72
C THR A 99 26.37 3.18 13.78
N CYS A 100 26.72 2.83 12.55
CA CYS A 100 25.77 2.54 11.49
C CYS A 100 25.98 1.13 10.94
N VAL A 101 24.90 0.47 10.55
CA VAL A 101 24.97 -0.74 9.73
C VAL A 101 25.13 -0.34 8.28
N VAL A 102 26.15 -0.86 7.62
CA VAL A 102 26.27 -0.77 6.16
C VAL A 102 25.59 -1.98 5.56
N ALA A 103 24.57 -1.78 4.76
CA ALA A 103 23.77 -2.86 4.19
C ALA A 103 23.45 -2.62 2.71
N ALA A 104 23.31 -3.71 1.96
CA ALA A 104 23.00 -3.69 0.54
C ALA A 104 21.59 -4.24 0.29
N GLY A 105 20.72 -3.43 -0.32
CA GLY A 105 19.36 -3.82 -0.71
C GLY A 105 19.28 -4.20 -2.18
N ASP A 106 18.46 -5.20 -2.50
CA ASP A 106 18.07 -5.53 -3.87
C ASP A 106 16.91 -4.63 -4.36
N ASP A 107 16.52 -4.76 -5.62
CA ASP A 107 15.42 -3.99 -6.21
C ASP A 107 14.12 -4.19 -5.45
N ASN A 108 13.79 -5.42 -5.08
CA ASN A 108 12.58 -5.75 -4.35
C ASN A 108 12.58 -5.14 -2.95
N PHE A 109 13.74 -5.09 -2.29
CA PHE A 109 13.86 -4.42 -1.00
C PHE A 109 13.53 -2.93 -1.12
N PHE A 110 14.09 -2.23 -2.12
CA PHE A 110 13.81 -0.81 -2.33
C PHE A 110 12.37 -0.53 -2.77
N ASP A 111 11.72 -1.48 -3.45
CA ASP A 111 10.30 -1.41 -3.77
C ASP A 111 9.41 -1.58 -2.54
N MET A 112 9.79 -2.49 -1.63
CA MET A 112 9.02 -2.78 -0.41
C MET A 112 9.23 -1.74 0.69
N ILE A 113 10.44 -1.19 0.80
CA ILE A 113 10.84 -0.30 1.90
C ILE A 113 11.17 1.08 1.35
N SER A 114 10.31 2.05 1.65
CA SER A 114 10.53 3.44 1.25
C SER A 114 11.76 4.03 1.94
N ALA A 115 12.76 4.44 1.16
CA ALA A 115 13.99 5.06 1.67
C ALA A 115 13.79 6.50 2.16
N ARG A 116 12.65 7.13 1.90
CA ARG A 116 12.31 8.52 2.29
C ARG A 116 13.47 9.50 2.06
N LEU A 117 13.94 9.58 0.82
CA LEU A 117 15.01 10.48 0.48
C LEU A 117 14.62 11.93 0.72
N THR A 118 15.49 12.68 1.37
CA THR A 118 15.41 14.15 1.47
C THR A 118 16.08 14.81 0.26
N GLU A 119 17.18 14.18 -0.23
CA GLU A 119 17.91 14.64 -1.40
C GLU A 119 18.48 13.46 -2.19
N GLY A 120 18.70 13.65 -3.49
CA GLY A 120 19.39 12.69 -4.34
C GLY A 120 18.50 11.56 -4.88
N ARG A 121 19.05 10.38 -5.02
CA ARG A 121 18.41 9.18 -5.60
C ARG A 121 18.82 7.90 -4.88
N LEU A 122 18.15 6.80 -5.20
CA LEU A 122 18.55 5.47 -4.76
C LEU A 122 19.88 5.03 -5.42
N PRO A 123 20.68 4.19 -4.74
CA PRO A 123 21.89 3.62 -5.30
C PRO A 123 21.55 2.63 -6.42
N THR A 124 22.40 2.54 -7.42
CA THR A 124 22.23 1.62 -8.56
C THR A 124 23.37 0.61 -8.69
N ASN A 125 24.40 0.74 -7.86
CA ASN A 125 25.51 -0.20 -7.78
C ASN A 125 26.14 -0.17 -6.36
N SER A 126 26.96 -1.14 -6.06
CA SER A 126 27.57 -1.34 -4.73
C SER A 126 28.63 -0.28 -4.33
N ASN A 127 29.00 0.65 -5.22
CA ASN A 127 29.89 1.76 -4.89
C ASN A 127 29.13 3.05 -4.58
N GLU A 128 27.81 3.04 -4.72
CA GLU A 128 26.95 4.16 -4.36
C GLU A 128 26.28 3.90 -3.01
N ILE A 129 26.09 4.95 -2.21
CA ILE A 129 25.50 4.82 -0.89
C ILE A 129 24.51 5.94 -0.58
N ILE A 130 23.46 5.58 0.15
CA ILE A 130 22.57 6.52 0.82
C ILE A 130 23.01 6.61 2.27
N ILE A 131 23.09 7.82 2.80
CA ILE A 131 23.44 8.09 4.18
C ILE A 131 22.28 8.79 4.91
N THR A 132 22.24 8.67 6.23
CA THR A 132 21.24 9.36 7.05
C THR A 132 21.67 10.80 7.32
N GLY A 133 20.69 11.67 7.62
CA GLY A 133 20.99 13.04 8.05
C GLY A 133 21.86 13.10 9.30
N ASN A 134 21.76 12.12 10.20
CA ASN A 134 22.67 11.99 11.35
C ASN A 134 24.12 11.73 10.88
N ALA A 135 24.32 10.76 9.98
CA ALA A 135 25.64 10.47 9.43
C ALA A 135 26.26 11.70 8.73
N VAL A 136 25.46 12.48 8.01
CA VAL A 136 25.89 13.77 7.44
C VAL A 136 26.45 14.70 8.52
N ALA A 137 25.73 14.88 9.64
CA ALA A 137 26.16 15.76 10.72
C ALA A 137 27.48 15.31 11.36
N TYR A 138 27.73 14.02 11.51
CA TYR A 138 29.00 13.47 12.01
C TYR A 138 30.14 13.66 11.00
N LEU A 139 29.89 13.40 9.71
CA LEU A 139 30.88 13.60 8.65
C LEU A 139 31.27 15.09 8.52
N GLU A 140 30.27 15.98 8.52
CA GLU A 140 30.51 17.43 8.47
C GLU A 140 31.29 17.93 9.69
N GLY A 141 30.92 17.47 10.89
CA GLY A 141 31.63 17.80 12.13
C GLY A 141 33.09 17.28 12.17
N ALA A 142 33.34 16.16 11.49
CA ALA A 142 34.70 15.62 11.31
C ALA A 142 35.47 16.27 10.15
N GLY A 143 34.87 17.20 9.40
CA GLY A 143 35.46 17.84 8.22
C GLY A 143 35.64 16.91 7.02
N LEU A 144 34.82 15.85 6.94
CA LEU A 144 34.83 14.87 5.86
C LEU A 144 33.78 15.24 4.79
N PRO A 145 33.98 14.80 3.52
CA PRO A 145 33.00 14.97 2.47
C PRO A 145 31.67 14.32 2.82
N CYS A 146 30.53 15.02 2.64
CA CYS A 146 29.22 14.53 3.03
C CYS A 146 28.07 14.97 2.10
N GLY A 147 28.38 15.65 1.00
CA GLY A 147 27.41 16.11 -0.01
C GLY A 147 27.09 15.05 -1.06
N ILE A 148 26.00 15.27 -1.80
CA ILE A 148 25.67 14.43 -2.96
C ILE A 148 26.78 14.52 -4.02
N GLY A 149 27.28 13.37 -4.45
CA GLY A 149 28.41 13.23 -5.39
C GLY A 149 29.78 13.17 -4.71
N ASP A 150 29.89 13.45 -3.43
CA ASP A 150 31.12 13.28 -2.68
C ASP A 150 31.45 11.80 -2.47
N THR A 151 32.73 11.50 -2.33
CA THR A 151 33.22 10.17 -2.01
C THR A 151 33.67 10.12 -0.56
N VAL A 152 33.15 9.13 0.18
CA VAL A 152 33.50 8.86 1.57
C VAL A 152 34.14 7.47 1.67
N THR A 153 35.32 7.39 2.30
CA THR A 153 35.97 6.13 2.60
C THR A 153 35.44 5.58 3.93
N MET A 154 34.86 4.39 3.92
CA MET A 154 34.34 3.74 5.10
C MET A 154 35.08 2.45 5.40
N THR A 155 35.46 2.26 6.65
CA THR A 155 35.92 0.97 7.15
C THR A 155 34.75 0.25 7.78
N VAL A 156 34.41 -0.90 7.24
CA VAL A 156 33.29 -1.73 7.66
C VAL A 156 33.84 -2.94 8.41
N VAL A 157 33.37 -3.13 9.63
CA VAL A 157 33.84 -4.22 10.51
C VAL A 157 32.69 -5.21 10.78
N PRO A 158 32.99 -6.52 10.90
CA PRO A 158 31.96 -7.53 11.10
C PRO A 158 31.36 -7.54 12.51
N GLU A 159 32.11 -7.04 13.50
CA GLU A 159 31.71 -7.10 14.90
C GLU A 159 31.10 -5.77 15.34
N TYR A 160 29.88 -5.85 15.87
CA TYR A 160 29.29 -4.80 16.68
C TYR A 160 29.19 -5.29 18.12
N VAL A 161 29.86 -4.61 19.04
CA VAL A 161 29.70 -4.83 20.48
C VAL A 161 28.81 -3.71 21.01
N PRO A 162 27.50 -3.94 21.20
CA PRO A 162 26.66 -2.94 21.84
C PRO A 162 27.11 -2.75 23.29
N GLU A 163 27.36 -1.51 23.69
CA GLU A 163 27.62 -1.18 25.10
C GLU A 163 26.41 -1.42 26.01
N TYR A 164 25.24 -1.65 25.44
CA TYR A 164 23.97 -1.81 26.15
C TYR A 164 23.09 -2.91 25.55
N ASN A 165 22.85 -3.92 26.37
CA ASN A 165 21.85 -4.99 26.37
C ASN A 165 22.26 -6.40 25.97
N GLU A 166 21.84 -7.32 26.86
CA GLU A 166 22.07 -8.76 26.95
C GLU A 166 21.41 -9.60 25.82
N VAL A 167 21.19 -9.08 24.63
CA VAL A 167 20.81 -9.90 23.49
C VAL A 167 22.07 -10.15 22.68
N SER A 168 22.86 -11.14 23.15
CA SER A 168 23.88 -11.74 22.28
C SER A 168 23.16 -12.52 21.19
N VAL A 169 22.98 -11.94 20.03
CA VAL A 169 22.77 -12.71 18.82
C VAL A 169 24.15 -13.23 18.43
N ASP A 170 24.32 -14.56 18.44
CA ASP A 170 25.51 -15.19 17.89
C ASP A 170 25.54 -14.90 16.38
N LEU A 171 26.12 -13.78 16.00
CA LEU A 171 26.37 -13.44 14.60
C LEU A 171 27.52 -14.34 14.13
N PRO A 172 27.48 -14.88 12.91
CA PRO A 172 28.61 -15.64 12.37
C PRO A 172 29.84 -14.74 12.33
N ALA A 173 30.85 -15.10 13.10
CA ALA A 173 32.08 -14.32 13.31
C ALA A 173 33.08 -14.40 12.14
N ASP A 174 32.68 -14.88 10.97
CA ASP A 174 33.57 -15.15 9.84
C ASP A 174 33.77 -13.97 8.88
N GLY A 175 33.19 -12.81 9.17
CA GLY A 175 33.39 -11.60 8.37
C GLY A 175 34.79 -11.02 8.54
N THR A 176 35.40 -10.57 7.45
CA THR A 176 36.66 -9.78 7.47
C THR A 176 36.35 -8.30 7.32
N ALA A 177 37.00 -7.46 8.14
CA ALA A 177 36.89 -6.02 7.97
C ALA A 177 37.41 -5.61 6.57
N PHE A 178 36.72 -4.70 5.92
CA PHE A 178 37.13 -4.13 4.63
C PHE A 178 36.99 -2.61 4.62
N THR A 179 37.72 -1.98 3.73
CA THR A 179 37.64 -0.53 3.52
C THR A 179 37.24 -0.28 2.08
N LYS A 180 36.20 0.52 1.88
CA LYS A 180 35.63 0.81 0.57
C LYS A 180 35.26 2.29 0.42
N ASP A 181 35.47 2.79 -0.79
CA ASP A 181 35.07 4.14 -1.16
C ASP A 181 33.64 4.10 -1.70
N TYR A 182 32.76 4.89 -1.10
CA TYR A 182 31.38 5.02 -1.52
C TYR A 182 31.09 6.43 -2.01
N THR A 183 30.41 6.55 -3.15
CA THR A 183 29.87 7.83 -3.63
C THR A 183 28.50 8.06 -3.00
N ILE A 184 28.31 9.16 -2.30
CA ILE A 184 27.04 9.55 -1.70
C ILE A 184 26.09 9.98 -2.82
N VAL A 185 24.99 9.23 -3.03
CA VAL A 185 24.00 9.51 -4.07
C VAL A 185 22.65 9.93 -3.51
N GLY A 186 22.41 9.73 -2.22
CA GLY A 186 21.18 10.11 -1.56
C GLY A 186 21.40 10.39 -0.08
N ILE A 187 20.57 11.28 0.43
CA ILE A 187 20.45 11.57 1.86
C ILE A 187 19.01 11.26 2.27
N THR A 188 18.83 10.54 3.37
CA THR A 188 17.53 10.19 3.88
C THR A 188 17.33 10.74 5.28
N GLU A 189 16.07 10.95 5.64
CA GLU A 189 15.70 10.96 7.04
C GLU A 189 16.03 9.58 7.64
N ARG A 190 16.00 9.48 8.95
CA ARG A 190 16.23 8.21 9.63
C ARG A 190 15.30 7.12 9.07
N PHE A 191 15.84 5.93 8.79
CA PHE A 191 15.05 4.76 8.38
C PHE A 191 14.25 4.21 9.56
N TYR A 192 13.10 4.78 9.83
CA TYR A 192 12.28 4.55 11.03
C TYR A 192 11.91 3.08 11.29
N LYS A 193 11.98 2.21 10.27
CA LYS A 193 11.65 0.78 10.38
C LYS A 193 12.84 -0.16 10.23
N LEU A 194 13.94 0.32 9.72
CA LEU A 194 15.21 -0.42 9.74
C LEU A 194 15.91 -0.22 11.08
N ASP A 195 15.84 1.00 11.62
CA ASP A 195 16.44 1.33 12.89
C ASP A 195 15.81 0.47 14.00
N ASP A 196 16.61 -0.35 14.61
CA ASP A 196 16.19 -1.02 15.84
C ASP A 196 16.14 0.07 16.93
N PHE A 197 14.91 0.39 17.36
CA PHE A 197 14.68 1.41 18.37
C PHE A 197 15.39 1.13 19.71
N THR A 198 15.72 -0.15 19.94
CA THR A 198 16.44 -0.61 21.13
C THR A 198 17.92 -0.31 21.05
N LEU A 199 18.52 -0.32 19.86
CA LEU A 199 19.96 -0.21 19.66
C LEU A 199 20.40 1.16 19.14
N GLN A 200 19.47 2.04 18.74
CA GLN A 200 19.73 3.36 18.15
C GLN A 200 20.72 3.33 16.95
N ILE A 201 20.76 2.21 16.23
CA ILE A 201 21.66 2.00 15.09
C ILE A 201 20.97 2.50 13.82
N SER A 202 21.65 3.36 13.07
CA SER A 202 21.21 3.84 11.76
C SER A 202 21.71 2.92 10.65
N TYR A 203 21.00 2.87 9.53
CA TYR A 203 21.38 2.11 8.35
C TYR A 203 21.93 3.04 7.26
N LEU A 204 23.02 2.63 6.62
CA LEU A 204 23.56 3.21 5.40
C LEU A 204 23.36 2.19 4.28
N LEU A 205 22.70 2.59 3.21
CA LEU A 205 22.24 1.63 2.21
C LEU A 205 22.99 1.79 0.87
N THR A 206 23.55 0.68 0.43
CA THR A 206 24.10 0.52 -0.93
C THR A 206 23.22 -0.45 -1.74
N TYR A 207 23.55 -0.69 -3.00
CA TYR A 207 22.84 -1.61 -3.87
C TYR A 207 23.52 -2.98 -3.91
N ALA A 208 22.73 -4.05 -3.86
CA ALA A 208 23.21 -5.43 -3.88
C ALA A 208 23.45 -5.90 -5.34
N ASP A 209 24.60 -5.55 -5.92
CA ASP A 209 25.03 -6.08 -7.21
C ASP A 209 26.02 -7.26 -7.07
N GLU A 210 26.57 -7.73 -8.18
CA GLU A 210 27.52 -8.87 -8.21
C GLU A 210 28.86 -8.57 -7.50
N ASN A 211 29.17 -7.29 -7.25
CA ASN A 211 30.40 -6.83 -6.62
C ASN A 211 30.21 -6.47 -5.14
N VAL A 212 29.05 -6.73 -4.58
CA VAL A 212 28.79 -6.49 -3.16
C VAL A 212 29.56 -7.50 -2.29
N GLU A 213 30.07 -7.03 -1.17
CA GLU A 213 30.74 -7.90 -0.19
C GLU A 213 29.78 -8.95 0.38
N PRO A 214 30.29 -10.11 0.84
CA PRO A 214 29.46 -11.15 1.46
C PRO A 214 28.66 -10.60 2.65
N ALA A 215 27.42 -11.04 2.78
CA ALA A 215 26.59 -10.66 3.91
C ALA A 215 27.05 -11.34 5.20
N LEU A 216 27.02 -10.58 6.29
CA LEU A 216 27.15 -11.14 7.64
C LEU A 216 25.85 -11.80 8.07
N TRP A 217 24.74 -11.18 7.74
CA TRP A 217 23.39 -11.67 7.97
C TRP A 217 22.42 -10.99 7.00
N HIS A 218 21.24 -11.57 6.86
CA HIS A 218 20.20 -11.08 6.00
C HIS A 218 18.98 -10.63 6.80
N ARG A 219 18.34 -9.58 6.29
CA ARG A 219 16.99 -9.19 6.70
C ARG A 219 16.09 -9.32 5.48
N ILE A 220 15.14 -10.23 5.57
CA ILE A 220 14.30 -10.63 4.45
C ILE A 220 12.88 -10.15 4.67
N TYR A 221 12.35 -9.48 3.68
CA TYR A 221 10.97 -9.00 3.63
C TYR A 221 10.20 -9.83 2.62
N LEU A 222 9.04 -10.33 3.02
CA LEU A 222 8.26 -11.27 2.22
C LEU A 222 6.83 -10.81 2.03
N LYS A 223 6.34 -11.00 0.80
CA LYS A 223 4.92 -11.03 0.48
C LYS A 223 4.51 -12.42 0.06
N THR A 224 3.27 -12.77 0.32
CA THR A 224 2.68 -14.07 -0.03
C THR A 224 1.39 -13.89 -0.81
N ASP A 225 1.09 -14.85 -1.65
CA ASP A 225 -0.20 -14.95 -2.33
C ASP A 225 -0.78 -16.35 -2.10
N PRO A 226 -1.90 -16.47 -1.36
CA PRO A 226 -2.67 -15.40 -0.71
C PRO A 226 -1.95 -14.79 0.52
N ALA A 227 -2.27 -13.52 0.85
CA ALA A 227 -1.68 -12.81 1.99
C ALA A 227 -1.74 -13.60 3.32
N LYS A 228 -2.79 -14.41 3.51
CA LYS A 228 -2.98 -15.26 4.69
C LYS A 228 -1.88 -16.31 4.85
N ALA A 229 -1.23 -16.75 3.77
CA ALA A 229 -0.14 -17.72 3.82
C ALA A 229 1.10 -17.19 4.57
N ALA A 230 1.19 -15.88 4.80
CA ALA A 230 2.24 -15.30 5.64
C ALA A 230 2.24 -15.89 7.06
N TYR A 231 1.11 -16.35 7.56
CA TYR A 231 1.03 -17.00 8.87
C TYR A 231 1.65 -18.39 8.89
N ASP A 232 1.67 -19.11 7.78
CA ASP A 232 2.29 -20.42 7.66
C ASP A 232 3.81 -20.31 7.70
N LEU A 233 4.35 -19.14 7.32
CA LEU A 233 5.77 -18.84 7.45
C LEU A 233 6.21 -18.57 8.90
N GLN A 234 5.30 -18.20 9.81
CA GLN A 234 5.66 -17.84 11.18
C GLN A 234 6.36 -18.98 11.94
N ASP A 235 6.09 -20.22 11.59
CA ASP A 235 6.66 -21.39 12.25
C ASP A 235 7.88 -21.97 11.52
N LYS A 236 8.34 -21.32 10.44
CA LYS A 236 9.50 -21.75 9.64
C LYS A 236 10.81 -21.20 10.22
N PRO A 237 11.90 -21.94 10.15
CA PRO A 237 13.20 -21.55 10.71
C PRO A 237 14.06 -20.76 9.72
N TYR A 238 13.54 -19.64 9.20
CA TYR A 238 14.27 -18.82 8.22
C TYR A 238 15.05 -17.64 8.83
N GLY A 239 15.14 -17.58 10.15
CA GLY A 239 15.90 -16.59 10.89
C GLY A 239 15.49 -16.58 12.37
N PRO A 240 16.40 -16.20 13.27
CA PRO A 240 16.18 -16.24 14.72
C PRO A 240 15.13 -15.20 15.19
N VAL A 241 14.99 -14.10 14.46
CA VAL A 241 14.03 -13.03 14.79
C VAL A 241 13.05 -12.87 13.63
N ARG A 242 11.79 -12.82 13.95
CA ARG A 242 10.72 -12.61 12.98
C ARG A 242 9.75 -11.52 13.43
N ALA A 243 9.21 -10.79 12.47
CA ALA A 243 8.18 -9.80 12.70
C ALA A 243 7.10 -9.90 11.62
N THR A 244 5.84 -9.85 12.06
CA THR A 244 4.69 -9.87 11.16
C THR A 244 4.12 -8.46 11.05
N ASN A 245 3.94 -7.97 9.82
CA ASN A 245 3.28 -6.71 9.56
C ASN A 245 1.76 -6.91 9.64
N THR A 246 1.23 -6.86 10.86
CA THR A 246 -0.20 -7.07 11.12
C THR A 246 -1.07 -5.98 10.52
N SER A 247 -0.55 -4.75 10.40
CA SER A 247 -1.26 -3.63 9.77
C SER A 247 -1.56 -3.94 8.31
N MET A 248 -0.53 -4.34 7.56
CA MET A 248 -0.68 -4.72 6.15
C MET A 248 -1.58 -5.95 5.98
N LEU A 249 -1.38 -7.02 6.75
CA LEU A 249 -2.21 -8.21 6.68
C LEU A 249 -3.69 -7.91 6.98
N ASN A 250 -3.97 -7.01 7.92
CA ASN A 250 -5.34 -6.57 8.22
C ASN A 250 -5.98 -5.85 7.03
N LEU A 251 -5.23 -4.98 6.35
CA LEU A 251 -5.71 -4.24 5.18
C LEU A 251 -5.93 -5.15 3.97
N TYR A 252 -5.10 -6.20 3.82
CA TYR A 252 -5.29 -7.24 2.80
C TYR A 252 -6.37 -8.28 3.18
N GLY A 253 -7.06 -8.09 4.31
CA GLY A 253 -8.14 -8.98 4.74
C GLY A 253 -7.67 -10.33 5.31
N ALA A 254 -6.39 -10.44 5.66
CA ALA A 254 -5.76 -11.65 6.18
C ALA A 254 -5.60 -11.63 7.71
N SER A 255 -6.36 -10.80 8.43
CA SER A 255 -6.29 -10.71 9.89
C SER A 255 -6.69 -12.00 10.59
N GLN A 256 -5.96 -12.36 11.66
CA GLN A 256 -6.36 -13.44 12.56
C GLN A 256 -7.42 -13.00 13.59
N TYR A 257 -7.43 -11.74 14.02
CA TYR A 257 -8.20 -11.29 15.18
C TYR A 257 -9.16 -10.12 14.93
N SER A 258 -8.91 -9.29 13.93
CA SER A 258 -9.79 -8.16 13.61
C SER A 258 -9.79 -7.86 12.13
N ASN A 259 -10.97 -7.70 11.59
CA ASN A 259 -11.14 -7.36 10.19
C ASN A 259 -11.47 -5.88 10.05
N VAL A 260 -10.46 -5.02 9.96
CA VAL A 260 -10.66 -3.58 9.66
C VAL A 260 -11.50 -3.43 8.40
N ASN A 261 -11.25 -4.27 7.39
CA ASN A 261 -12.04 -4.30 6.16
C ASN A 261 -13.52 -4.63 6.40
N TYR A 262 -13.84 -5.50 7.37
CA TYR A 262 -15.25 -5.77 7.73
C TYR A 262 -15.97 -4.52 8.21
N PHE A 263 -15.31 -3.70 9.00
CA PHE A 263 -15.89 -2.45 9.48
C PHE A 263 -16.13 -1.46 8.34
N ILE A 264 -15.16 -1.29 7.45
CA ILE A 264 -15.29 -0.43 6.25
C ILE A 264 -16.41 -0.93 5.36
N TYR A 265 -16.43 -2.23 5.04
CA TYR A 265 -17.47 -2.82 4.20
C TYR A 265 -18.87 -2.79 4.87
N ALA A 266 -18.95 -2.92 6.18
CA ALA A 266 -20.21 -2.78 6.92
C ALA A 266 -20.76 -1.35 6.81
N ILE A 267 -19.92 -0.33 6.99
CA ILE A 267 -20.32 1.07 6.79
C ILE A 267 -20.79 1.29 5.35
N CYS A 268 -20.01 0.86 4.37
CA CYS A 268 -20.41 0.94 2.96
C CYS A 268 -21.74 0.24 2.70
N GLY A 269 -21.96 -0.96 3.28
CA GLY A 269 -23.21 -1.71 3.17
C GLY A 269 -24.41 -0.98 3.76
N VAL A 270 -24.24 -0.33 4.91
CA VAL A 270 -25.31 0.50 5.52
C VAL A 270 -25.62 1.70 4.62
N LEU A 271 -24.60 2.43 4.15
CA LEU A 271 -24.78 3.56 3.23
C LEU A 271 -25.47 3.14 1.94
N MET A 272 -25.05 2.04 1.32
CA MET A 272 -25.70 1.49 0.13
C MET A 272 -27.14 1.12 0.38
N SER A 273 -27.48 0.56 1.55
CA SER A 273 -28.85 0.21 1.90
C SER A 273 -29.73 1.44 2.01
N ILE A 274 -29.24 2.53 2.61
CA ILE A 274 -29.96 3.80 2.71
C ILE A 274 -30.17 4.40 1.31
N ILE A 275 -29.12 4.41 0.48
CA ILE A 275 -29.21 4.90 -0.90
C ILE A 275 -30.24 4.07 -1.71
N MET A 276 -30.22 2.75 -1.54
CA MET A 276 -31.16 1.85 -2.22
C MET A 276 -32.61 2.16 -1.86
N ILE A 277 -32.92 2.34 -0.58
CA ILE A 277 -34.26 2.67 -0.10
C ILE A 277 -34.73 4.02 -0.68
N GLY A 278 -33.85 5.04 -0.60
CA GLY A 278 -34.12 6.36 -1.17
C GLY A 278 -34.34 6.32 -2.69
N SER A 279 -33.49 5.59 -3.39
CA SER A 279 -33.57 5.40 -4.84
C SER A 279 -34.84 4.68 -5.27
N ILE A 280 -35.22 3.60 -4.60
CA ILE A 280 -36.47 2.87 -4.84
C ILE A 280 -37.67 3.81 -4.65
N SER A 281 -37.68 4.58 -3.56
CA SER A 281 -38.74 5.53 -3.26
C SER A 281 -38.86 6.62 -4.35
N LEU A 282 -37.75 7.18 -4.79
CA LEU A 282 -37.69 8.23 -5.83
C LEU A 282 -38.18 7.68 -7.18
N ILE A 283 -37.68 6.51 -7.58
CA ILE A 283 -38.06 5.87 -8.84
C ILE A 283 -39.53 5.44 -8.78
N TYR A 284 -39.98 4.88 -7.66
CA TYR A 284 -41.37 4.49 -7.44
C TYR A 284 -42.31 5.69 -7.59
N ASN A 285 -42.01 6.82 -6.96
CA ASN A 285 -42.81 8.02 -7.05
C ASN A 285 -42.89 8.55 -8.52
N ALA A 286 -41.76 8.58 -9.23
CA ALA A 286 -41.71 8.99 -10.62
C ALA A 286 -42.57 8.08 -11.54
N PHE A 287 -42.47 6.76 -11.35
CA PHE A 287 -43.30 5.81 -12.12
C PHE A 287 -44.77 5.82 -11.71
N SER A 288 -45.09 5.99 -10.43
CA SER A 288 -46.47 6.05 -9.93
C SER A 288 -47.22 7.24 -10.57
N ILE A 289 -46.60 8.41 -10.60
CA ILE A 289 -47.15 9.58 -11.28
C ILE A 289 -47.34 9.28 -12.78
N SER A 290 -46.33 8.65 -13.42
CA SER A 290 -46.40 8.27 -14.83
C SER A 290 -47.56 7.36 -15.14
N VAL A 291 -47.79 6.30 -14.32
CA VAL A 291 -48.85 5.34 -14.51
C VAL A 291 -50.21 5.97 -14.24
N SER A 292 -50.34 6.80 -13.19
CA SER A 292 -51.57 7.51 -12.85
C SER A 292 -52.07 8.40 -13.99
N GLU A 293 -51.17 9.20 -14.57
CA GLU A 293 -51.55 10.07 -15.74
C GLU A 293 -51.96 9.26 -16.97
N ARG A 294 -51.45 8.05 -17.16
CA ARG A 294 -51.79 7.16 -18.27
C ARG A 294 -52.96 6.25 -18.03
N THR A 295 -53.55 6.27 -16.85
CA THR A 295 -54.68 5.38 -16.52
C THR A 295 -55.83 5.51 -17.52
N LYS A 296 -56.15 6.73 -17.98
CA LYS A 296 -57.16 6.93 -19.06
C LYS A 296 -56.74 6.29 -20.38
N GLN A 297 -55.44 6.38 -20.76
CA GLN A 297 -54.95 5.75 -21.99
C GLN A 297 -54.94 4.22 -21.88
N PHE A 298 -54.58 3.66 -20.70
CA PHE A 298 -54.61 2.23 -20.45
C PHE A 298 -56.07 1.72 -20.45
N GLY A 299 -57.04 2.53 -19.93
CA GLY A 299 -58.45 2.21 -20.01
C GLY A 299 -58.96 2.15 -21.45
N LEU A 300 -58.60 3.10 -22.29
CA LEU A 300 -58.92 3.10 -23.72
C LEU A 300 -58.30 1.89 -24.44
N LEU A 301 -57.04 1.59 -24.21
CA LEU A 301 -56.37 0.42 -24.79
C LEU A 301 -57.03 -0.91 -24.33
N SER A 302 -57.41 -0.98 -23.07
CA SER A 302 -58.17 -2.13 -22.55
C SER A 302 -59.53 -2.29 -23.18
N SER A 303 -60.21 -1.17 -23.47
CA SER A 303 -61.56 -1.20 -24.12
C SER A 303 -61.50 -1.69 -25.56
N ILE A 304 -60.39 -1.56 -26.25
CA ILE A 304 -60.14 -2.07 -27.62
C ILE A 304 -59.45 -3.44 -27.60
N GLY A 305 -59.40 -4.12 -26.43
CA GLY A 305 -58.99 -5.51 -26.33
C GLY A 305 -57.51 -5.75 -25.93
N ALA A 306 -56.77 -4.74 -25.48
CA ALA A 306 -55.41 -4.94 -24.98
C ALA A 306 -55.41 -5.74 -23.66
N THR A 307 -54.59 -6.79 -23.58
CA THR A 307 -54.43 -7.61 -22.38
C THR A 307 -53.61 -6.93 -21.31
N LYS A 308 -53.85 -7.27 -20.01
CA LYS A 308 -53.05 -6.76 -18.88
C LYS A 308 -51.55 -7.07 -19.05
N ARG A 309 -51.22 -8.18 -19.73
CA ARG A 309 -49.80 -8.57 -20.00
C ARG A 309 -49.14 -7.66 -21.00
N GLN A 310 -49.85 -7.21 -22.02
CA GLN A 310 -49.35 -6.27 -23.02
C GLN A 310 -49.12 -4.88 -22.41
N LEU A 311 -50.04 -4.38 -21.57
CA LEU A 311 -49.89 -3.12 -20.86
C LEU A 311 -48.68 -3.15 -19.92
N ARG A 312 -48.51 -4.22 -19.15
CA ARG A 312 -47.35 -4.40 -18.26
C ARG A 312 -46.03 -4.47 -19.03
N ARG A 313 -46.00 -5.17 -20.18
CA ARG A 313 -44.81 -5.24 -21.04
C ARG A 313 -44.43 -3.85 -21.61
N SER A 314 -45.39 -3.00 -21.92
CA SER A 314 -45.16 -1.63 -22.37
C SER A 314 -44.50 -0.78 -21.28
N VAL A 315 -44.91 -0.92 -20.00
CA VAL A 315 -44.31 -0.20 -18.88
C VAL A 315 -42.86 -0.70 -18.60
N TYR A 316 -42.67 -2.05 -18.64
CA TYR A 316 -41.32 -2.60 -18.50
C TYR A 316 -40.36 -2.15 -19.62
N PHE A 317 -40.82 -2.09 -20.85
CA PHE A 317 -40.01 -1.60 -21.97
C PHE A 317 -39.60 -0.13 -21.77
N GLU A 318 -40.52 0.70 -21.27
CA GLU A 318 -40.21 2.10 -20.94
C GLU A 318 -39.15 2.19 -19.84
N ALA A 319 -39.33 1.43 -18.74
CA ALA A 319 -38.36 1.38 -17.64
C ALA A 319 -36.98 0.92 -18.10
N MET A 320 -36.91 -0.17 -18.89
CA MET A 320 -35.65 -0.68 -19.45
C MET A 320 -34.94 0.35 -20.32
N SER A 321 -35.71 1.07 -21.17
CA SER A 321 -35.12 2.09 -22.03
C SER A 321 -34.53 3.25 -21.25
N LEU A 322 -35.19 3.66 -20.15
CA LEU A 322 -34.68 4.73 -19.28
C LEU A 322 -33.46 4.27 -18.48
N CYS A 323 -33.45 3.03 -17.98
CA CYS A 323 -32.33 2.44 -17.28
C CYS A 323 -31.09 2.30 -18.22
N LEU A 324 -31.29 1.90 -19.47
CA LEU A 324 -30.23 1.73 -20.45
C LEU A 324 -29.46 3.04 -20.71
N ILE A 325 -30.12 4.18 -20.56
CA ILE A 325 -29.49 5.51 -20.70
C ILE A 325 -28.99 6.01 -19.34
N GLY A 326 -29.81 5.88 -18.29
CA GLY A 326 -29.53 6.49 -16.99
C GLY A 326 -28.40 5.81 -16.22
N ILE A 327 -28.32 4.47 -16.26
CA ILE A 327 -27.31 3.72 -15.49
C ILE A 327 -25.88 4.00 -15.99
N PRO A 328 -25.55 3.90 -17.30
CA PRO A 328 -24.18 4.18 -17.76
C PRO A 328 -23.74 5.62 -17.45
N ILE A 329 -24.65 6.59 -17.65
CA ILE A 329 -24.35 8.00 -17.34
C ILE A 329 -24.13 8.16 -15.82
N GLY A 330 -24.95 7.52 -14.99
CA GLY A 330 -24.81 7.55 -13.54
C GLY A 330 -23.49 6.94 -13.06
N ILE A 331 -23.09 5.79 -13.60
CA ILE A 331 -21.80 5.14 -13.29
C ILE A 331 -20.65 6.08 -13.65
N PHE A 332 -20.70 6.67 -14.86
CA PHE A 332 -19.68 7.60 -15.31
C PHE A 332 -19.59 8.83 -14.38
N CYS A 333 -20.73 9.45 -14.06
CA CYS A 333 -20.77 10.60 -13.16
C CYS A 333 -20.29 10.26 -11.74
N GLY A 334 -20.64 9.08 -11.22
CA GLY A 334 -20.21 8.62 -9.91
C GLY A 334 -18.70 8.38 -9.83
N TYR A 335 -18.14 7.72 -10.84
CA TYR A 335 -16.69 7.48 -10.93
C TYR A 335 -15.90 8.79 -11.07
N PHE A 336 -16.30 9.65 -12.04
CA PHE A 336 -15.62 10.93 -12.23
C PHE A 336 -15.78 11.89 -11.06
N GLY A 337 -16.93 11.86 -10.37
CA GLY A 337 -17.15 12.67 -9.19
C GLY A 337 -16.14 12.37 -8.09
N ILE A 338 -15.87 11.09 -7.83
CA ILE A 338 -14.85 10.66 -6.84
C ILE A 338 -13.44 10.96 -7.36
N ALA A 339 -13.13 10.67 -8.62
CA ALA A 339 -11.80 10.92 -9.19
C ALA A 339 -11.38 12.41 -9.20
N LEU A 340 -12.34 13.33 -9.11
CA LEU A 340 -12.07 14.77 -8.99
C LEU A 340 -11.89 15.22 -7.53
N THR A 341 -12.32 14.41 -6.56
CA THR A 341 -12.27 14.75 -5.12
C THR A 341 -11.14 14.07 -4.36
N LEU A 342 -10.58 13.03 -4.92
CA LEU A 342 -9.37 12.33 -4.45
C LEU A 342 -8.14 12.81 -5.22
#